data_13038979bf9e3181a27de8b5d19ce921
#
_entry.id   13038979bf9e3181a27de8b5d19ce921
#
_cell.length_a   1.000
_cell.length_b   1.000
_cell.length_c   1.000
_cell.angle_alpha   90.00
_cell.angle_beta   90.00
_cell.angle_gamma   90.00
#
_symmetry.space_group_name_H-M   'P 1'
#
loop_
_entity.id
_entity.type
_entity.pdbx_description
1 polymer ?
#
loop_
_entity_poly.entity_id
_entity_poly.type
_entity_poly.pdbx_seq_one_letter_code
_entity_poly.pdbx_strand_id
1 'polypeptide(L)'
;MGEHAVTIQVLVNDATREEPWLAEHGLAFWVDVVAGGRQYRLLFDTGQTAQVLAHNAHALKVDWPSLDAVVISHGHYDHTGGLLEALRSCGRRIPVILHPDALLPKLKTVPALRAIGAPHRWEQVEEVGCLLATREPLTLVHSPP
;
A
#
# COMPACT_ATOMS: atom_id res chain seq x y z
N MET A 1 25.48 -16.16 -10.33
CA MET A 1 24.39 -16.03 -9.36
C MET A 1 23.87 -14.59 -9.41
N GLY A 2 22.59 -14.39 -9.64
CA GLY A 2 22.02 -13.05 -9.66
C GLY A 2 22.00 -12.43 -8.25
N GLU A 3 22.23 -11.13 -8.17
CA GLU A 3 22.11 -10.38 -6.92
C GLU A 3 20.67 -10.42 -6.44
N HIS A 4 20.47 -10.68 -5.16
CA HIS A 4 19.18 -10.61 -4.49
C HIS A 4 19.27 -9.57 -3.38
N ALA A 5 18.43 -8.57 -3.42
CA ALA A 5 18.38 -7.50 -2.42
C ALA A 5 16.93 -7.07 -2.17
N VAL A 6 16.65 -6.71 -0.93
CA VAL A 6 15.38 -6.08 -0.54
C VAL A 6 15.70 -4.80 0.22
N THR A 7 15.13 -3.69 -0.23
CA THR A 7 15.19 -2.40 0.47
C THR A 7 13.80 -2.01 0.90
N ILE A 8 13.64 -1.64 2.17
CA ILE A 8 12.36 -1.20 2.73
C ILE A 8 12.52 0.23 3.23
N GLN A 9 11.69 1.13 2.72
CA GLN A 9 11.59 2.52 3.16
C GLN A 9 10.24 2.72 3.86
N VAL A 10 10.27 3.28 5.07
CA VAL A 10 9.06 3.60 5.82
C VAL A 10 8.47 4.90 5.28
N LEU A 11 7.27 4.84 4.71
CA LEU A 11 6.53 6.01 4.22
C LEU A 11 5.62 6.59 5.30
N VAL A 12 4.94 5.74 6.06
CA VAL A 12 4.01 6.16 7.13
C VAL A 12 4.28 5.34 8.38
N ASN A 13 4.34 6.01 9.52
CA ASN A 13 4.44 5.42 10.84
C ASN A 13 3.87 6.40 11.89
N ASP A 14 3.53 5.90 13.07
CA ASP A 14 2.96 6.67 14.19
C ASP A 14 3.86 7.79 14.73
N ALA A 15 5.16 7.71 14.46
CA ALA A 15 6.13 8.67 14.96
C ALA A 15 7.19 9.01 13.92
N THR A 16 7.64 10.26 13.96
CA THR A 16 8.81 10.73 13.24
C THR A 16 9.68 11.56 14.18
N ARG A 17 10.99 11.60 13.94
CA ARG A 17 11.95 12.35 14.75
C ARG A 17 12.44 13.62 14.08
N GLU A 18 12.30 13.71 12.77
CA GLU A 18 12.93 14.76 11.96
C GLU A 18 12.00 15.24 10.87
N GLU A 19 12.14 16.52 10.52
CA GLU A 19 11.56 17.03 9.26
C GLU A 19 12.35 16.46 8.05
N PRO A 20 11.73 16.31 6.90
CA PRO A 20 10.39 16.78 6.51
C PRO A 20 9.26 15.79 6.75
N TRP A 21 9.45 14.72 7.52
CA TRP A 21 8.52 13.62 7.67
C TRP A 21 7.27 14.02 8.45
N LEU A 22 6.13 13.54 8.01
CA LEU A 22 4.86 13.63 8.73
C LEU A 22 4.52 12.26 9.34
N ALA A 23 4.13 12.25 10.60
CA ALA A 23 3.63 11.07 11.29
C ALA A 23 2.10 11.04 11.30
N GLU A 24 1.53 9.86 11.22
CA GLU A 24 0.12 9.61 11.48
C GLU A 24 -0.07 8.18 11.97
N HIS A 25 -1.22 7.89 12.58
CA HIS A 25 -1.57 6.52 12.94
C HIS A 25 -1.70 5.67 11.68
N GLY A 26 -1.01 4.53 11.65
CA GLY A 26 -1.01 3.65 10.50
C GLY A 26 0.37 3.28 10.00
N LEU A 27 0.40 2.62 8.85
CA LEU A 27 1.61 2.08 8.27
C LEU A 27 1.61 2.19 6.75
N ALA A 28 2.77 2.49 6.17
CA ALA A 28 3.04 2.27 4.75
C ALA A 28 4.54 2.05 4.52
N PHE A 29 4.88 1.05 3.72
CA PHE A 29 6.25 0.75 3.30
C PHE A 29 6.36 0.75 1.79
N TRP A 30 7.38 1.42 1.28
CA TRP A 30 7.87 1.22 -0.08
C TRP A 30 8.93 0.13 -0.07
N VAL A 31 8.74 -0.91 -0.86
CA VAL A 31 9.61 -2.09 -0.90
C VAL A 31 10.17 -2.25 -2.29
N ASP A 32 11.49 -2.14 -2.41
CA ASP A 32 12.23 -2.48 -3.63
C ASP A 32 12.81 -3.89 -3.48
N VAL A 33 12.54 -4.73 -4.47
CA VAL A 33 13.07 -6.10 -4.53
C VAL A 33 13.88 -6.26 -5.81
N VAL A 34 15.14 -6.64 -5.68
CA VAL A 34 15.98 -7.05 -6.82
C VAL A 34 16.11 -8.56 -6.78
N ALA A 35 15.70 -9.22 -7.85
CA ALA A 35 15.79 -10.66 -7.98
C ALA A 35 16.02 -11.08 -9.43
N GLY A 36 17.05 -11.89 -9.67
CA GLY A 36 17.36 -12.41 -11.00
C GLY A 36 17.62 -11.32 -12.06
N GLY A 37 18.23 -10.19 -11.67
CA GLY A 37 18.51 -9.05 -12.55
C GLY A 37 17.28 -8.16 -12.84
N ARG A 38 16.17 -8.39 -12.17
CA ARG A 38 14.93 -7.57 -12.27
C ARG A 38 14.67 -6.85 -10.98
N GLN A 39 14.03 -5.68 -11.09
CA GLN A 39 13.59 -4.88 -9.96
C GLN A 39 12.05 -4.88 -9.92
N TYR A 40 11.51 -5.10 -8.72
CA TYR A 40 10.08 -5.04 -8.42
C TYR A 40 9.85 -4.02 -7.32
N ARG A 41 8.79 -3.23 -7.42
CA ARG A 41 8.42 -2.21 -6.45
C ARG A 41 7.02 -2.45 -5.92
N LEU A 42 6.93 -2.56 -4.61
CA LEU A 42 5.68 -2.84 -3.93
C LEU A 42 5.39 -1.72 -2.92
N LEU A 43 4.12 -1.38 -2.78
CA LEU A 43 3.63 -0.59 -1.66
C LEU A 43 2.91 -1.54 -0.70
N PHE A 44 3.42 -1.67 0.52
CA PHE A 44 2.79 -2.46 1.58
C PHE A 44 2.06 -1.52 2.52
N ASP A 45 0.73 -1.60 2.56
CA ASP A 45 -0.20 -0.67 3.19
C ASP A 45 -0.05 0.78 2.69
N THR A 46 -0.96 1.67 3.08
CA THR A 46 -1.04 3.00 2.49
C THR A 46 -1.28 4.13 3.50
N GLY A 47 -1.13 3.85 4.79
CA GLY A 47 -1.36 4.84 5.86
C GLY A 47 -2.83 5.21 6.03
N GLN A 48 -3.05 6.23 6.85
CA GLN A 48 -4.38 6.72 7.20
C GLN A 48 -4.90 7.75 6.19
N THR A 49 -4.02 8.63 5.69
CA THR A 49 -4.42 9.73 4.82
C THR A 49 -3.60 9.80 3.53
N ALA A 50 -4.26 10.20 2.45
CA ALA A 50 -3.60 10.48 1.18
C ALA A 50 -2.55 11.59 1.32
N GLN A 51 -2.81 12.59 2.16
CA GLN A 51 -1.94 13.74 2.36
C GLN A 51 -0.59 13.37 2.95
N VAL A 52 -0.57 12.58 4.02
CA VAL A 52 0.67 12.15 4.67
C VAL A 52 1.44 11.19 3.76
N LEU A 53 0.76 10.23 3.16
CA LEU A 53 1.39 9.32 2.20
C LEU A 53 2.06 10.08 1.05
N ALA A 54 1.34 11.01 0.41
CA ALA A 54 1.85 11.79 -0.72
C ALA A 54 3.02 12.69 -0.30
N HIS A 55 2.93 13.36 0.86
CA HIS A 55 3.98 14.21 1.39
C HIS A 55 5.28 13.42 1.61
N ASN A 56 5.19 12.30 2.33
CA ASN A 56 6.36 11.49 2.66
C ASN A 56 6.94 10.79 1.41
N ALA A 57 6.09 10.34 0.49
CA ALA A 57 6.51 9.78 -0.79
C ALA A 57 7.27 10.82 -1.64
N HIS A 58 6.82 12.08 -1.65
CA HIS A 58 7.52 13.17 -2.32
C HIS A 58 8.90 13.43 -1.69
N ALA A 59 8.98 13.46 -0.36
CA ALA A 59 10.25 13.64 0.36
C ALA A 59 11.24 12.50 0.09
N LEU A 60 10.76 11.26 -0.04
CA LEU A 60 11.55 10.08 -0.44
C LEU A 60 11.81 9.98 -1.94
N LYS A 61 11.24 10.88 -2.75
CA LYS A 61 11.34 10.85 -4.22
C LYS A 61 10.85 9.53 -4.81
N VAL A 62 9.73 9.03 -4.28
CA VAL A 62 9.09 7.80 -4.77
C VAL A 62 8.69 7.97 -6.23
N ASP A 63 9.08 7.01 -7.05
CA ASP A 63 8.72 6.92 -8.47
C ASP A 63 7.41 6.12 -8.63
N TRP A 64 6.27 6.77 -8.42
CA TRP A 64 4.95 6.15 -8.49
C TRP A 64 4.68 5.36 -9.79
N PRO A 65 5.03 5.85 -11.00
CA PRO A 65 4.87 5.09 -12.23
C PRO A 65 5.57 3.73 -12.25
N SER A 66 6.61 3.55 -11.43
CA SER A 66 7.35 2.30 -11.33
C SER A 66 6.76 1.28 -10.36
N LEU A 67 5.68 1.63 -9.64
CA LEU A 67 5.02 0.73 -8.68
C LEU A 67 4.38 -0.45 -9.41
N ASP A 68 4.71 -1.68 -9.02
CA ASP A 68 4.22 -2.91 -9.65
C ASP A 68 2.97 -3.48 -9.00
N ALA A 69 2.83 -3.35 -7.68
CA ALA A 69 1.65 -3.80 -6.95
C ALA A 69 1.52 -3.10 -5.60
N VAL A 70 0.29 -3.08 -5.08
CA VAL A 70 -0.02 -2.73 -3.69
C VAL A 70 -0.43 -3.99 -2.94
N VAL A 71 0.08 -4.16 -1.73
CA VAL A 71 -0.30 -5.26 -0.83
C VAL A 71 -0.93 -4.65 0.41
N ILE A 72 -2.15 -5.06 0.73
CA ILE A 72 -2.88 -4.59 1.92
C ILE A 72 -2.90 -5.69 2.97
N SER A 73 -2.35 -5.39 4.14
CA SER A 73 -2.27 -6.31 5.26
C SER A 73 -3.66 -6.64 5.84
N HIS A 74 -4.50 -5.62 5.99
CA HIS A 74 -5.88 -5.73 6.45
C HIS A 74 -6.70 -4.48 6.14
N GLY A 75 -8.02 -4.57 6.29
CA GLY A 75 -8.96 -3.55 5.82
C GLY A 75 -9.27 -2.41 6.81
N HIS A 76 -8.38 -2.02 7.72
CA HIS A 76 -8.57 -0.84 8.56
C HIS A 76 -8.21 0.45 7.82
N TYR A 77 -8.85 1.55 8.25
CA TYR A 77 -8.70 2.87 7.62
C TYR A 77 -7.27 3.40 7.62
N ASP A 78 -6.49 3.08 8.65
CA ASP A 78 -5.11 3.51 8.85
C ASP A 78 -4.08 2.69 8.06
N HIS A 79 -4.54 1.70 7.30
CA HIS A 79 -3.74 0.91 6.35
C HIS A 79 -4.21 1.06 4.91
N THR A 80 -5.43 1.57 4.71
CA THR A 80 -6.05 1.68 3.38
C THR A 80 -6.35 3.12 2.96
N GLY A 81 -6.08 4.11 3.83
CA GLY A 81 -6.51 5.50 3.61
C GLY A 81 -5.87 6.19 2.41
N GLY A 82 -4.62 5.89 2.11
CA GLY A 82 -3.89 6.43 0.96
C GLY A 82 -4.01 5.62 -0.33
N LEU A 83 -4.78 4.52 -0.35
CA LEU A 83 -4.79 3.57 -1.47
C LEU A 83 -5.19 4.20 -2.81
N LEU A 84 -6.28 4.97 -2.85
CA LEU A 84 -6.74 5.62 -4.08
C LEU A 84 -5.72 6.63 -4.61
N GLU A 85 -5.03 7.37 -3.71
CA GLU A 85 -3.98 8.30 -4.07
C GLU A 85 -2.78 7.58 -4.70
N ALA A 86 -2.32 6.49 -4.09
CA ALA A 86 -1.21 5.69 -4.62
C ALA A 86 -1.51 5.15 -6.03
N LEU A 87 -2.73 4.61 -6.24
CA LEU A 87 -3.14 4.07 -7.52
C LEU A 87 -3.26 5.15 -8.60
N ARG A 88 -3.81 6.32 -8.27
CA ARG A 88 -3.90 7.46 -9.21
C ARG A 88 -2.52 8.00 -9.55
N SER A 89 -1.64 8.09 -8.57
CA SER A 89 -0.26 8.56 -8.78
C SER A 89 0.58 7.58 -9.62
N CYS A 90 0.29 6.28 -9.54
CA CYS A 90 0.88 5.27 -10.41
C CYS A 90 0.54 5.50 -11.89
N GLY A 91 -0.64 6.03 -12.20
CA GLY A 91 -1.08 6.38 -13.55
C GLY A 91 -1.41 5.19 -14.45
N ARG A 92 -1.38 3.97 -13.93
CA ARG A 92 -1.77 2.74 -14.62
C ARG A 92 -2.45 1.77 -13.65
N ARG A 93 -3.24 0.85 -14.19
CA ARG A 93 -3.91 -0.16 -13.36
C ARG A 93 -2.91 -1.23 -12.95
N ILE A 94 -2.71 -1.38 -11.65
CA ILE A 94 -1.83 -2.37 -11.04
C ILE A 94 -2.61 -3.26 -10.07
N PRO A 95 -2.10 -4.47 -9.75
CA PRO A 95 -2.72 -5.33 -8.75
C PRO A 95 -2.77 -4.68 -7.37
N VAL A 96 -3.91 -4.81 -6.70
CA VAL A 96 -4.10 -4.55 -5.28
C VAL A 96 -4.43 -5.88 -4.61
N ILE A 97 -3.45 -6.42 -3.91
CA ILE A 97 -3.47 -7.77 -3.35
C ILE A 97 -3.87 -7.68 -1.89
N LEU A 98 -4.88 -8.46 -1.49
CA LEU A 98 -5.37 -8.47 -0.13
C LEU A 98 -6.09 -9.79 0.21
N HIS A 99 -6.29 -10.04 1.50
CA HIS A 99 -7.18 -11.11 1.94
C HIS A 99 -8.64 -10.69 1.75
N PRO A 100 -9.56 -11.59 1.33
CA PRO A 100 -10.97 -11.23 1.12
C PRO A 100 -11.64 -10.56 2.33
N ASP A 101 -11.24 -10.92 3.54
CA ASP A 101 -11.78 -10.33 4.77
C ASP A 101 -11.42 -8.84 4.93
N ALA A 102 -10.43 -8.33 4.21
CA ALA A 102 -10.13 -6.89 4.18
C ALA A 102 -11.27 -6.08 3.54
N LEU A 103 -12.04 -6.68 2.65
CA LEU A 103 -13.18 -6.06 1.98
C LEU A 103 -14.41 -5.91 2.87
N LEU A 104 -14.46 -6.66 3.99
CA LEU A 104 -15.61 -6.65 4.89
C LEU A 104 -15.62 -5.37 5.75
N PRO A 105 -16.81 -4.86 6.11
CA PRO A 105 -16.93 -3.76 7.06
C PRO A 105 -16.25 -4.08 8.39
N LYS A 106 -15.58 -3.09 8.97
CA LYS A 106 -14.92 -3.18 10.26
C LYS A 106 -15.59 -2.20 11.24
N LEU A 107 -15.98 -2.70 12.38
CA LEU A 107 -16.63 -1.91 13.41
C LEU A 107 -15.87 -2.06 14.74
N LYS A 108 -15.69 -0.95 15.43
CA LYS A 108 -15.23 -0.91 16.83
C LYS A 108 -16.41 -0.56 17.72
N THR A 109 -16.61 -1.33 18.79
CA THR A 109 -17.76 -1.17 19.69
C THR A 109 -17.43 -0.43 20.98
N VAL A 110 -16.15 -0.32 21.35
CA VAL A 110 -15.69 0.30 22.59
C VAL A 110 -14.73 1.45 22.29
N PRO A 111 -14.84 2.64 22.87
CA PRO A 111 -15.87 3.10 23.83
C PRO A 111 -17.23 3.37 23.21
N ALA A 112 -17.31 3.49 21.88
CA ALA A 112 -18.54 3.71 21.14
C ALA A 112 -18.50 2.99 19.79
N LEU A 113 -19.66 2.68 19.24
CA LEU A 113 -19.77 2.07 17.92
C LEU A 113 -19.28 3.05 16.84
N ARG A 114 -18.28 2.64 16.07
CA ARG A 114 -17.77 3.41 14.93
C ARG A 114 -17.23 2.49 13.83
N ALA A 115 -17.32 2.93 12.60
CA ALA A 115 -16.65 2.29 11.48
C ALA A 115 -15.13 2.55 11.55
N ILE A 116 -14.35 1.50 11.35
CA ILE A 116 -12.88 1.54 11.29
C ILE A 116 -12.33 0.83 10.05
N GLY A 117 -13.20 0.54 9.09
CA GLY A 117 -12.83 -0.06 7.80
C GLY A 117 -12.26 0.95 6.82
N ALA A 118 -11.99 0.49 5.60
CA ALA A 118 -11.51 1.33 4.51
C ALA A 118 -12.39 2.59 4.33
N PRO A 119 -11.78 3.78 4.15
CA PRO A 119 -12.54 5.03 4.06
C PRO A 119 -13.14 5.27 2.66
N HIS A 120 -12.95 4.36 1.74
CA HIS A 120 -13.44 4.38 0.37
C HIS A 120 -14.24 3.10 0.07
N ARG A 121 -14.99 3.12 -1.03
CA ARG A 121 -15.64 1.92 -1.54
C ARG A 121 -14.66 1.14 -2.42
N TRP A 122 -14.70 -0.18 -2.36
CA TRP A 122 -13.81 -1.05 -3.13
C TRP A 122 -14.04 -0.98 -4.64
N GLU A 123 -15.24 -0.61 -5.07
CA GLU A 123 -15.55 -0.33 -6.47
C GLU A 123 -14.70 0.82 -7.01
N GLN A 124 -14.42 1.85 -6.19
CA GLN A 124 -13.55 2.96 -6.58
C GLN A 124 -12.10 2.50 -6.78
N VAL A 125 -11.67 1.47 -6.03
CA VAL A 125 -10.34 0.87 -6.22
C VAL A 125 -10.28 0.11 -7.55
N GLU A 126 -11.36 -0.60 -7.92
CA GLU A 126 -11.46 -1.31 -9.19
C GLU A 126 -11.49 -0.39 -10.41
N GLU A 127 -11.93 0.86 -10.26
CA GLU A 127 -11.86 1.86 -11.34
C GLU A 127 -10.42 2.23 -11.72
N VAL A 128 -9.51 2.24 -10.75
CA VAL A 128 -8.13 2.73 -10.92
C VAL A 128 -7.04 1.65 -10.74
N GLY A 129 -7.41 0.48 -10.22
CA GLY A 129 -6.53 -0.66 -9.97
C GLY A 129 -7.18 -1.98 -10.36
N CYS A 130 -6.55 -3.09 -10.00
CA CYS A 130 -7.06 -4.44 -10.19
C CYS A 130 -7.10 -5.15 -8.83
N LEU A 131 -8.29 -5.28 -8.21
CA LEU A 131 -8.44 -6.01 -6.96
C LEU A 131 -8.15 -7.50 -7.16
N LEU A 132 -7.28 -8.03 -6.33
CA LEU A 132 -6.92 -9.44 -6.27
C LEU A 132 -7.06 -9.94 -4.83
N ALA A 133 -8.25 -10.41 -4.49
CA ALA A 133 -8.54 -10.98 -3.19
C ALA A 133 -8.21 -12.48 -3.18
N THR A 134 -7.32 -12.91 -2.30
CA THR A 134 -6.90 -14.31 -2.20
C THR A 134 -6.74 -14.74 -0.75
N ARG A 135 -7.06 -16.01 -0.48
CA ARG A 135 -6.77 -16.70 0.80
C ARG A 135 -5.49 -17.53 0.72
N GLU A 136 -5.01 -17.77 -0.49
CA GLU A 136 -3.82 -18.57 -0.74
C GLU A 136 -2.58 -17.66 -0.91
N PRO A 137 -1.40 -18.16 -0.56
CA PRO A 137 -0.16 -17.48 -0.86
C PRO A 137 -0.05 -17.17 -2.35
N LEU A 138 0.35 -15.94 -2.67
CA LEU A 138 0.54 -15.49 -4.03
C LEU A 138 2.02 -15.24 -4.29
N THR A 139 2.54 -15.81 -5.37
CA THR A 139 3.88 -15.50 -5.84
C THR A 139 3.80 -14.51 -6.99
N LEU A 140 4.37 -13.33 -6.79
CA LEU A 140 4.53 -12.34 -7.84
C LEU A 140 5.73 -12.75 -8.70
N VAL A 141 5.46 -13.41 -9.81
CA VAL A 141 6.49 -13.78 -10.78
C VAL A 141 6.25 -13.04 -12.08
N HIS A 142 7.32 -12.53 -12.64
CA HIS A 142 7.33 -12.13 -14.02
C HIS A 142 7.79 -13.35 -14.83
N SER A 143 6.87 -13.98 -15.55
CA SER A 143 7.27 -15.02 -16.51
C SER A 143 8.15 -14.37 -17.56
N PRO A 144 9.34 -14.90 -17.83
CA PRO A 144 10.09 -14.46 -19.01
C PRO A 144 9.25 -14.73 -20.26
N PRO A 145 9.38 -13.91 -21.29
CA PRO A 145 8.73 -14.15 -22.57
C PRO A 145 9.14 -15.50 -23.19
#